data_bf1873664f74a5123213f8ddfa3a1c64
#
_entry.id   bf1873664f74a5123213f8ddfa3a1c64
#
_cell.length_a   1.000
_cell.length_b   1.000
_cell.length_c   1.000
_cell.angle_alpha   90.00
_cell.angle_beta   90.00
_cell.angle_gamma   90.00
#
_symmetry.space_group_name_H-M   'P 1'
#
loop_
_entity.id
_entity.type
_entity.pdbx_description
1 polymer ?
#
loop_
_entity_poly.entity_id
_entity_poly.type
_entity_poly.pdbx_seq_one_letter_code
_entity_poly.pdbx_strand_id
1 'polypeptide(L)'
;MLNNKYKYLSVVLISVSISMLIAILVKVPSIGIGAEIISQWSSYTGLRSLDDIVVLSKQIISLTLFLMVVGFTILSERMRYYIAFAGIAITAFLGVVPVSKLLGSIEWNLVLFLTGSMTFAYVLRHMNVFKYLAIKIVELSKGSFIRLFLLITALAWFLAMVVDEVTSIVYIMMLLFELRRLIKHDIEPLIVACVLATNTGSLALPVGNPIGIYMAFTAGLTVREFMVYALPLSLITLFITQVSLIISFNKYLRKLSEKYDTGKTQTFITRFYTEMNRVSKIGLYLGLVLLIAFLATIANIDPLSEILTRIFEVEIDPHAALSIVPFLFIVISAIVYGPEKLEEAILKGVEWPSILFFISLFMLGYSLLYTGVASKLAYTPVMIGGANANSMGMVLLFMSAMLSSVLDNLSVIVAMTPIASIVSSLLGTRKVYWSLLYGGVLGGNFTPIGSTANIVAIGMAERRGMKVSWKRWFSIAMLPAVFQVIAACIYNYLFVA
;
A
#
# COMPACT_ATOMS: atom_id res chain seq x y z
N MET A 1 -17.95 24.04 -13.95
CA MET A 1 -18.24 22.85 -14.78
C MET A 1 -17.41 22.76 -16.07
N LEU A 2 -17.27 23.82 -16.87
CA LEU A 2 -16.48 23.81 -18.11
C LEU A 2 -15.00 23.41 -17.91
N ASN A 3 -14.34 23.91 -16.88
CA ASN A 3 -12.92 23.65 -16.60
C ASN A 3 -12.63 22.15 -16.29
N ASN A 4 -13.59 21.41 -15.75
CA ASN A 4 -13.43 19.98 -15.49
C ASN A 4 -13.60 19.10 -16.75
N LYS A 5 -14.44 19.51 -17.69
CA LYS A 5 -14.61 18.77 -18.97
C LYS A 5 -13.31 18.72 -19.78
N TYR A 6 -12.56 19.83 -19.83
CA TYR A 6 -11.27 19.87 -20.53
C TYR A 6 -10.22 18.98 -19.85
N LYS A 7 -10.21 18.93 -18.51
CA LYS A 7 -9.31 18.03 -17.77
C LYS A 7 -9.60 16.56 -18.04
N TYR A 8 -10.87 16.18 -18.07
CA TYR A 8 -11.26 14.79 -18.39
C TYR A 8 -10.92 14.43 -19.82
N LEU A 9 -11.20 15.32 -20.77
CA LEU A 9 -10.84 15.11 -22.17
C LEU A 9 -9.33 14.99 -22.36
N SER A 10 -8.53 15.80 -21.67
CA SER A 10 -7.06 15.70 -21.76
C SER A 10 -6.54 14.37 -21.24
N VAL A 11 -7.09 13.81 -20.16
CA VAL A 11 -6.71 12.47 -19.69
C VAL A 11 -6.98 11.41 -20.75
N VAL A 12 -8.15 11.44 -21.37
CA VAL A 12 -8.50 10.49 -22.45
C VAL A 12 -7.53 10.61 -23.62
N LEU A 13 -7.31 11.82 -24.12
CA LEU A 13 -6.41 12.06 -25.26
C LEU A 13 -4.96 11.65 -24.96
N ILE A 14 -4.44 11.99 -23.78
CA ILE A 14 -3.10 11.60 -23.35
C ILE A 14 -3.00 10.08 -23.25
N SER A 15 -3.98 9.42 -22.64
CA SER A 15 -4.01 7.95 -22.51
C SER A 15 -3.99 7.26 -23.87
N VAL A 16 -4.81 7.71 -24.82
CA VAL A 16 -4.84 7.17 -26.20
C VAL A 16 -3.50 7.40 -26.88
N SER A 17 -2.96 8.62 -26.81
CA SER A 17 -1.68 8.96 -27.46
C SER A 17 -0.52 8.13 -26.94
N ILE A 18 -0.39 7.99 -25.62
CA ILE A 18 0.66 7.16 -24.99
C ILE A 18 0.48 5.70 -25.42
N SER A 19 -0.75 5.19 -25.40
CA SER A 19 -1.03 3.79 -25.77
C SER A 19 -0.67 3.50 -27.22
N MET A 20 -0.99 4.40 -28.15
CA MET A 20 -0.59 4.29 -29.56
C MET A 20 0.93 4.32 -29.72
N LEU A 21 1.60 5.25 -29.04
CA LEU A 21 3.06 5.36 -29.10
C LEU A 21 3.72 4.07 -28.61
N ILE A 22 3.31 3.53 -27.45
CA ILE A 22 3.89 2.30 -26.91
C ILE A 22 3.59 1.11 -27.81
N ALA A 23 2.35 0.94 -28.26
CA ALA A 23 1.97 -0.19 -29.10
C ALA A 23 2.72 -0.21 -30.43
N ILE A 24 2.92 0.94 -31.07
CA ILE A 24 3.50 1.05 -32.41
C ILE A 24 5.04 1.15 -32.36
N LEU A 25 5.58 1.97 -31.47
CA LEU A 25 7.02 2.30 -31.45
C LEU A 25 7.85 1.30 -30.64
N VAL A 26 7.29 0.72 -29.59
CA VAL A 26 8.03 -0.27 -28.81
C VAL A 26 8.00 -1.61 -29.52
N LYS A 27 9.10 -1.96 -30.18
CA LYS A 27 9.32 -3.22 -30.87
C LYS A 27 10.15 -4.14 -29.99
N VAL A 28 9.70 -5.38 -29.82
CA VAL A 28 10.46 -6.44 -29.17
C VAL A 28 11.12 -7.29 -30.26
N PRO A 29 12.46 -7.33 -30.35
CA PRO A 29 13.12 -8.10 -31.39
C PRO A 29 12.88 -9.60 -31.20
N SER A 30 12.81 -10.33 -32.32
CA SER A 30 12.65 -11.79 -32.32
C SER A 30 13.96 -12.56 -32.09
N ILE A 31 15.00 -11.88 -31.55
CA ILE A 31 16.34 -12.43 -31.33
C ILE A 31 16.75 -12.17 -29.88
N GLY A 32 17.53 -13.05 -29.31
CA GLY A 32 18.05 -12.94 -27.94
C GLY A 32 16.93 -12.85 -26.89
N ILE A 33 17.10 -12.00 -25.90
CA ILE A 33 16.13 -11.82 -24.78
C ILE A 33 14.73 -11.43 -25.29
N GLY A 34 14.63 -10.70 -26.39
CA GLY A 34 13.35 -10.38 -27.01
C GLY A 34 12.59 -11.60 -27.48
N ALA A 35 13.28 -12.60 -28.04
CA ALA A 35 12.68 -13.87 -28.46
C ALA A 35 12.14 -14.65 -27.23
N GLU A 36 12.84 -14.63 -26.10
CA GLU A 36 12.40 -15.27 -24.86
C GLU A 36 11.12 -14.61 -24.30
N ILE A 37 11.07 -13.28 -24.28
CA ILE A 37 9.89 -12.52 -23.89
C ILE A 37 8.68 -12.86 -24.77
N ILE A 38 8.88 -12.90 -26.10
CA ILE A 38 7.82 -13.25 -27.07
C ILE A 38 7.37 -14.70 -26.86
N SER A 39 8.30 -15.64 -26.69
CA SER A 39 8.01 -17.05 -26.47
C SER A 39 7.19 -17.26 -25.21
N GLN A 40 7.58 -16.64 -24.11
CA GLN A 40 6.86 -16.71 -22.84
C GLN A 40 5.43 -16.16 -22.97
N TRP A 41 5.26 -14.99 -23.58
CA TRP A 41 3.95 -14.40 -23.82
C TRP A 41 3.09 -15.27 -24.75
N SER A 42 3.67 -15.79 -25.82
CA SER A 42 2.99 -16.64 -26.80
C SER A 42 2.51 -17.97 -26.16
N SER A 43 3.33 -18.60 -25.32
CA SER A 43 2.94 -19.82 -24.61
C SER A 43 1.75 -19.60 -23.67
N TYR A 44 1.66 -18.42 -23.06
CA TYR A 44 0.60 -18.05 -22.15
C TYR A 44 -0.70 -17.65 -22.84
N THR A 45 -0.62 -17.01 -23.99
CA THR A 45 -1.79 -16.42 -24.69
C THR A 45 -2.27 -17.24 -25.86
N GLY A 46 -1.40 -18.06 -26.45
CA GLY A 46 -1.62 -18.75 -27.73
C GLY A 46 -1.52 -17.83 -28.95
N LEU A 47 -1.16 -16.57 -28.76
CA LEU A 47 -0.99 -15.57 -29.83
C LEU A 47 0.44 -15.63 -30.40
N ARG A 48 0.63 -15.37 -31.69
CA ARG A 48 1.91 -15.61 -32.38
C ARG A 48 2.81 -14.39 -32.53
N SER A 49 2.24 -13.19 -32.56
CA SER A 49 3.00 -11.97 -32.79
C SER A 49 2.46 -10.79 -31.99
N LEU A 50 3.38 -10.05 -31.34
CA LEU A 50 3.07 -8.82 -30.62
C LEU A 50 2.71 -7.65 -31.55
N ASP A 51 3.10 -7.74 -32.83
CA ASP A 51 2.90 -6.68 -33.84
C ASP A 51 1.79 -7.01 -34.84
N ASP A 52 1.02 -8.07 -34.60
CA ASP A 52 -0.21 -8.36 -35.35
C ASP A 52 -1.24 -7.22 -35.16
N ILE A 53 -1.93 -6.79 -36.22
CA ILE A 53 -2.84 -5.63 -36.17
C ILE A 53 -3.98 -5.81 -35.16
N VAL A 54 -4.48 -7.04 -34.98
CA VAL A 54 -5.51 -7.36 -34.00
C VAL A 54 -4.93 -7.27 -32.58
N VAL A 55 -3.70 -7.74 -32.38
CA VAL A 55 -3.00 -7.69 -31.11
C VAL A 55 -2.67 -6.22 -30.77
N LEU A 56 -2.18 -5.45 -31.74
CA LEU A 56 -1.92 -4.02 -31.57
C LEU A 56 -3.18 -3.23 -31.15
N SER A 57 -4.32 -3.51 -31.79
CA SER A 57 -5.58 -2.87 -31.39
C SER A 57 -5.99 -3.21 -29.97
N LYS A 58 -5.83 -4.48 -29.55
CA LYS A 58 -6.06 -4.91 -28.16
C LYS A 58 -5.08 -4.27 -27.18
N GLN A 59 -3.82 -4.09 -27.54
CA GLN A 59 -2.82 -3.38 -26.74
C GLN A 59 -3.23 -1.92 -26.50
N ILE A 60 -3.61 -1.22 -27.57
CA ILE A 60 -4.03 0.18 -27.49
C ILE A 60 -5.25 0.31 -26.57
N ILE A 61 -6.28 -0.52 -26.74
CA ILE A 61 -7.49 -0.48 -25.92
C ILE A 61 -7.14 -0.76 -24.44
N SER A 62 -6.44 -1.86 -24.18
CA SER A 62 -6.09 -2.28 -22.81
C SER A 62 -5.28 -1.21 -22.07
N LEU A 63 -4.22 -0.69 -22.71
CA LEU A 63 -3.36 0.32 -22.09
C LEU A 63 -4.10 1.66 -21.93
N THR A 64 -4.93 2.06 -22.91
CA THR A 64 -5.75 3.27 -22.80
C THR A 64 -6.67 3.20 -21.59
N LEU A 65 -7.42 2.11 -21.43
CA LEU A 65 -8.34 1.95 -20.32
C LEU A 65 -7.61 1.94 -18.97
N PHE A 66 -6.46 1.27 -18.89
CA PHE A 66 -5.63 1.28 -17.68
C PHE A 66 -5.12 2.69 -17.35
N LEU A 67 -4.55 3.40 -18.33
CA LEU A 67 -4.05 4.77 -18.13
C LEU A 67 -5.18 5.77 -17.82
N MET A 68 -6.38 5.55 -18.35
CA MET A 68 -7.56 6.35 -17.95
C MET A 68 -7.89 6.14 -16.47
N VAL A 69 -7.92 4.89 -15.97
CA VAL A 69 -8.17 4.63 -14.55
C VAL A 69 -7.14 5.36 -13.68
N VAL A 70 -5.86 5.25 -14.03
CA VAL A 70 -4.77 5.94 -13.34
C VAL A 70 -4.93 7.47 -13.39
N GLY A 71 -5.16 8.04 -14.56
CA GLY A 71 -5.30 9.49 -14.75
C GLY A 71 -6.53 10.06 -14.04
N PHE A 72 -7.66 9.34 -14.06
CA PHE A 72 -8.87 9.77 -13.34
C PHE A 72 -8.71 9.64 -11.82
N THR A 73 -7.91 8.70 -11.33
CA THR A 73 -7.57 8.60 -9.89
C THR A 73 -6.89 9.88 -9.40
N ILE A 74 -5.98 10.45 -10.21
CA ILE A 74 -5.31 11.72 -9.89
C ILE A 74 -6.31 12.90 -9.86
N LEU A 75 -7.28 12.90 -10.76
CA LEU A 75 -8.24 14.00 -10.87
C LEU A 75 -9.33 13.95 -9.81
N SER A 76 -9.80 12.78 -9.46
CA SER A 76 -10.90 12.57 -8.50
C SER A 76 -10.95 11.13 -8.02
N GLU A 77 -10.74 10.95 -6.73
CA GLU A 77 -10.84 9.65 -6.07
C GLU A 77 -12.20 8.94 -6.33
N ARG A 78 -13.29 9.71 -6.43
CA ARG A 78 -14.62 9.15 -6.71
C ARG A 78 -14.77 8.65 -8.14
N MET A 79 -14.10 9.26 -9.11
CA MET A 79 -14.20 8.86 -10.52
C MET A 79 -13.46 7.56 -10.83
N ARG A 80 -12.43 7.21 -10.04
CA ARG A 80 -11.63 6.00 -10.27
C ARG A 80 -12.46 4.72 -10.36
N TYR A 81 -13.49 4.59 -9.50
CA TYR A 81 -14.35 3.41 -9.47
C TYR A 81 -15.17 3.26 -10.75
N TYR A 82 -15.81 4.35 -11.20
CA TYR A 82 -16.64 4.33 -12.40
C TYR A 82 -15.84 4.04 -13.66
N ILE A 83 -14.65 4.64 -13.77
CA ILE A 83 -13.78 4.42 -14.93
C ILE A 83 -13.21 2.99 -14.91
N ALA A 84 -12.88 2.44 -13.75
CA ALA A 84 -12.41 1.07 -13.62
C ALA A 84 -13.50 0.07 -14.03
N PHE A 85 -14.75 0.25 -13.58
CA PHE A 85 -15.88 -0.59 -14.00
C PHE A 85 -16.16 -0.48 -15.50
N ALA A 86 -16.18 0.75 -16.04
CA ALA A 86 -16.32 0.96 -17.47
C ALA A 86 -15.20 0.29 -18.26
N GLY A 87 -13.95 0.40 -17.77
CA GLY A 87 -12.78 -0.23 -18.38
C GLY A 87 -12.91 -1.74 -18.47
N ILE A 88 -13.35 -2.41 -17.41
CA ILE A 88 -13.60 -3.87 -17.43
C ILE A 88 -14.71 -4.21 -18.40
N ALA A 89 -15.84 -3.49 -18.34
CA ALA A 89 -16.99 -3.74 -19.20
C ALA A 89 -16.59 -3.61 -20.69
N ILE A 90 -15.83 -2.59 -21.05
CA ILE A 90 -15.32 -2.39 -22.41
C ILE A 90 -14.34 -3.50 -22.79
N THR A 91 -13.40 -3.87 -21.92
CA THR A 91 -12.42 -4.93 -22.15
C THR A 91 -13.11 -6.27 -22.43
N ALA A 92 -14.14 -6.59 -21.66
CA ALA A 92 -14.94 -7.81 -21.82
C ALA A 92 -15.81 -7.77 -23.08
N PHE A 93 -16.54 -6.67 -23.29
CA PHE A 93 -17.48 -6.52 -24.41
C PHE A 93 -16.79 -6.53 -25.78
N LEU A 94 -15.63 -5.86 -25.89
CA LEU A 94 -14.84 -5.86 -27.13
C LEU A 94 -14.02 -7.14 -27.34
N GLY A 95 -14.09 -8.11 -26.44
CA GLY A 95 -13.32 -9.35 -26.53
C GLY A 95 -11.79 -9.12 -26.52
N VAL A 96 -11.34 -8.06 -25.84
CA VAL A 96 -9.89 -7.79 -25.66
C VAL A 96 -9.25 -8.94 -24.91
N VAL A 97 -9.90 -9.38 -23.85
CA VAL A 97 -9.53 -10.56 -23.04
C VAL A 97 -10.79 -11.43 -22.84
N PRO A 98 -10.69 -12.76 -22.91
CA PRO A 98 -11.81 -13.65 -22.58
C PRO A 98 -12.30 -13.43 -21.15
N VAL A 99 -13.63 -13.37 -20.94
CA VAL A 99 -14.24 -13.12 -19.62
C VAL A 99 -13.76 -14.10 -18.56
N SER A 100 -13.64 -15.39 -18.90
CA SER A 100 -13.14 -16.42 -17.99
C SER A 100 -11.73 -16.12 -17.49
N LYS A 101 -10.87 -15.58 -18.36
CA LYS A 101 -9.50 -15.17 -18.01
C LYS A 101 -9.50 -13.93 -17.13
N LEU A 102 -10.38 -12.95 -17.40
CA LEU A 102 -10.56 -11.77 -16.55
C LEU A 102 -11.01 -12.15 -15.14
N LEU A 103 -12.02 -13.01 -15.01
CA LEU A 103 -12.50 -13.47 -13.70
C LEU A 103 -11.44 -14.31 -12.96
N GLY A 104 -10.68 -15.12 -13.70
CA GLY A 104 -9.59 -15.92 -13.13
C GLY A 104 -8.36 -15.09 -12.71
N SER A 105 -8.27 -13.83 -13.14
CA SER A 105 -7.17 -12.93 -12.75
C SER A 105 -7.42 -12.17 -11.44
N ILE A 106 -8.58 -12.38 -10.81
CA ILE A 106 -8.90 -11.76 -9.53
C ILE A 106 -8.14 -12.49 -8.43
N GLU A 107 -7.35 -11.75 -7.67
CA GLU A 107 -6.64 -12.26 -6.49
C GLU A 107 -7.61 -12.43 -5.31
N TRP A 108 -8.39 -13.51 -5.32
CA TRP A 108 -9.41 -13.78 -4.31
C TRP A 108 -8.84 -13.88 -2.90
N ASN A 109 -7.64 -14.43 -2.73
CA ASN A 109 -6.96 -14.48 -1.45
C ASN A 109 -6.74 -13.09 -0.86
N LEU A 110 -6.36 -12.11 -1.71
CA LEU A 110 -6.23 -10.73 -1.29
C LEU A 110 -7.58 -10.10 -0.94
N VAL A 111 -8.62 -10.34 -1.74
CA VAL A 111 -9.97 -9.82 -1.48
C VAL A 111 -10.49 -10.33 -0.13
N LEU A 112 -10.34 -11.62 0.14
CA LEU A 112 -10.72 -12.23 1.41
C LEU A 112 -9.91 -11.63 2.55
N PHE A 113 -8.59 -11.61 2.44
CA PHE A 113 -7.72 -11.05 3.47
C PHE A 113 -8.08 -9.61 3.82
N LEU A 114 -8.23 -8.72 2.82
CA LEU A 114 -8.58 -7.32 3.05
C LEU A 114 -9.95 -7.16 3.70
N THR A 115 -10.96 -7.89 3.22
CA THR A 115 -12.29 -7.86 3.81
C THR A 115 -12.26 -8.28 5.27
N GLY A 116 -11.56 -9.37 5.58
CA GLY A 116 -11.40 -9.86 6.94
C GLY A 116 -10.58 -8.92 7.83
N SER A 117 -9.43 -8.44 7.37
CA SER A 117 -8.56 -7.56 8.16
C SER A 117 -9.20 -6.21 8.45
N MET A 118 -9.89 -5.60 7.49
CA MET A 118 -10.65 -4.36 7.71
C MET A 118 -11.79 -4.56 8.72
N THR A 119 -12.51 -5.69 8.63
CA THR A 119 -13.55 -6.03 9.62
C THR A 119 -12.96 -6.20 11.01
N PHE A 120 -11.85 -6.94 11.13
CA PHE A 120 -11.16 -7.14 12.42
C PHE A 120 -10.62 -5.83 12.99
N ALA A 121 -10.03 -4.98 12.16
CA ALA A 121 -9.57 -3.65 12.56
C ALA A 121 -10.71 -2.78 13.12
N TYR A 122 -11.91 -2.85 12.49
CA TYR A 122 -13.10 -2.16 12.99
C TYR A 122 -13.51 -2.67 14.38
N VAL A 123 -13.45 -3.98 14.62
CA VAL A 123 -13.73 -4.57 15.95
C VAL A 123 -12.71 -4.07 16.98
N LEU A 124 -11.41 -4.14 16.69
CA LEU A 124 -10.35 -3.63 17.57
C LEU A 124 -10.54 -2.14 17.92
N ARG A 125 -11.04 -1.37 16.96
CA ARG A 125 -11.41 0.02 17.15
C ARG A 125 -12.48 0.18 18.23
N HIS A 126 -13.55 -0.58 18.16
CA HIS A 126 -14.66 -0.53 19.13
C HIS A 126 -14.24 -1.04 20.52
N MET A 127 -13.18 -1.89 20.56
CA MET A 127 -12.51 -2.30 21.79
C MET A 127 -11.58 -1.21 22.38
N ASN A 128 -11.50 -0.03 21.77
CA ASN A 128 -10.64 1.09 22.18
C ASN A 128 -9.12 0.79 22.15
N VAL A 129 -8.68 -0.26 21.45
CA VAL A 129 -7.27 -0.68 21.40
C VAL A 129 -6.39 0.47 20.89
N PHE A 130 -6.74 1.05 19.73
CA PHE A 130 -5.93 2.11 19.12
C PHE A 130 -5.94 3.41 19.95
N LYS A 131 -7.09 3.73 20.57
CA LYS A 131 -7.19 4.88 21.45
C LYS A 131 -6.32 4.71 22.70
N TYR A 132 -6.29 3.51 23.26
CA TYR A 132 -5.42 3.18 24.39
C TYR A 132 -3.94 3.30 24.03
N LEU A 133 -3.53 2.71 22.90
CA LEU A 133 -2.14 2.82 22.44
C LEU A 133 -1.71 4.28 22.23
N ALA A 134 -2.58 5.10 21.65
CA ALA A 134 -2.34 6.52 21.45
C ALA A 134 -2.13 7.27 22.79
N ILE A 135 -2.95 6.99 23.80
CA ILE A 135 -2.83 7.63 25.12
C ILE A 135 -1.60 7.15 25.84
N LYS A 136 -1.27 5.85 25.72
CA LYS A 136 -0.06 5.28 26.32
C LYS A 136 1.21 5.93 25.76
N ILE A 137 1.23 6.27 24.48
CA ILE A 137 2.32 7.02 23.86
C ILE A 137 2.46 8.43 24.49
N VAL A 138 1.34 9.13 24.68
CA VAL A 138 1.35 10.44 25.33
C VAL A 138 1.86 10.34 26.77
N GLU A 139 1.44 9.34 27.52
CA GLU A 139 1.92 9.05 28.89
C GLU A 139 3.42 8.76 28.92
N LEU A 140 3.90 7.89 28.01
CA LEU A 140 5.31 7.51 27.92
C LEU A 140 6.23 8.67 27.48
N SER A 141 5.69 9.70 26.86
CA SER A 141 6.46 10.91 26.48
C SER A 141 6.99 11.69 27.68
N LYS A 142 6.38 11.49 28.86
CA LYS A 142 6.78 12.13 30.15
C LYS A 142 7.02 13.64 30.00
N GLY A 143 6.18 14.34 29.24
CA GLY A 143 6.29 15.77 29.04
C GLY A 143 7.38 16.23 28.07
N SER A 144 8.14 15.34 27.46
CA SER A 144 9.11 15.69 26.43
C SER A 144 8.50 15.62 25.02
N PHE A 145 8.46 16.76 24.34
CA PHE A 145 7.91 16.81 23.00
C PHE A 145 8.74 16.02 21.96
N ILE A 146 10.06 15.97 22.11
CA ILE A 146 10.92 15.15 21.24
C ILE A 146 10.62 13.66 21.43
N ARG A 147 10.44 13.21 22.68
CA ARG A 147 10.01 11.83 22.93
C ARG A 147 8.63 11.55 22.37
N LEU A 148 7.69 12.50 22.50
CA LEU A 148 6.37 12.39 21.90
C LEU A 148 6.46 12.27 20.39
N PHE A 149 7.29 13.07 19.72
CA PHE A 149 7.53 13.00 18.28
C PHE A 149 8.05 11.62 17.85
N LEU A 150 9.06 11.09 18.52
CA LEU A 150 9.62 9.77 18.23
C LEU A 150 8.59 8.66 18.45
N LEU A 151 7.87 8.72 19.57
CA LEU A 151 6.89 7.71 19.94
C LEU A 151 5.66 7.72 19.04
N ILE A 152 5.17 8.90 18.62
CA ILE A 152 3.98 8.99 17.77
C ILE A 152 4.28 8.56 16.33
N THR A 153 5.47 8.87 15.81
CA THR A 153 5.91 8.38 14.51
C THR A 153 6.18 6.87 14.55
N ALA A 154 6.74 6.34 15.65
CA ALA A 154 6.88 4.91 15.86
C ALA A 154 5.51 4.20 15.99
N LEU A 155 4.52 4.83 16.65
CA LEU A 155 3.16 4.31 16.71
C LEU A 155 2.50 4.31 15.31
N ALA A 156 2.67 5.38 14.52
CA ALA A 156 2.16 5.45 13.17
C ALA A 156 2.74 4.33 12.29
N TRP A 157 4.03 4.11 12.37
CA TRP A 157 4.74 3.01 11.74
C TRP A 157 4.22 1.64 12.19
N PHE A 158 4.10 1.43 13.51
CA PHE A 158 3.65 0.16 14.08
C PHE A 158 2.19 -0.15 13.68
N LEU A 159 1.29 0.82 13.78
CA LEU A 159 -0.11 0.62 13.40
C LEU A 159 -0.24 0.29 11.91
N ALA A 160 0.51 0.96 11.04
CA ALA A 160 0.49 0.67 9.62
C ALA A 160 1.04 -0.72 9.29
N MET A 161 2.05 -1.19 10.01
CA MET A 161 2.58 -2.55 9.88
C MET A 161 1.53 -3.62 10.19
N VAL A 162 0.61 -3.33 11.13
CA VAL A 162 -0.27 -4.33 11.78
C VAL A 162 -1.69 -4.32 11.24
N VAL A 163 -2.20 -3.13 10.88
CA VAL A 163 -3.62 -2.98 10.54
C VAL A 163 -3.79 -2.68 9.05
N ASP A 164 -3.37 -1.56 8.61
CA ASP A 164 -3.21 -1.03 7.27
C ASP A 164 -2.86 0.46 7.33
N GLU A 165 -2.36 1.01 6.22
CA GLU A 165 -1.91 2.40 6.16
C GLU A 165 -3.04 3.43 6.33
N VAL A 166 -4.23 3.16 5.78
CA VAL A 166 -5.36 4.10 5.82
C VAL A 166 -5.98 4.15 7.22
N THR A 167 -6.27 2.99 7.78
CA THR A 167 -6.80 2.89 9.16
C THR A 167 -5.81 3.49 10.15
N SER A 168 -4.53 3.17 10.02
CA SER A 168 -3.46 3.70 10.88
C SER A 168 -3.45 5.23 10.88
N ILE A 169 -3.38 5.85 9.70
CA ILE A 169 -3.27 7.30 9.61
C ILE A 169 -4.52 8.01 10.15
N VAL A 170 -5.71 7.43 9.99
CA VAL A 170 -6.95 8.00 10.58
C VAL A 170 -6.83 8.10 12.10
N TYR A 171 -6.32 7.06 12.78
CA TYR A 171 -6.14 7.10 14.25
C TYR A 171 -5.07 8.09 14.69
N ILE A 172 -3.95 8.08 13.99
CA ILE A 172 -2.87 9.03 14.24
C ILE A 172 -3.36 10.46 14.04
N MET A 173 -4.13 10.74 13.00
CA MET A 173 -4.71 12.08 12.79
C MET A 173 -5.67 12.49 13.91
N MET A 174 -6.49 11.57 14.44
CA MET A 174 -7.34 11.87 15.60
C MET A 174 -6.50 12.29 16.82
N LEU A 175 -5.42 11.54 17.10
CA LEU A 175 -4.49 11.87 18.18
C LEU A 175 -3.80 13.22 17.94
N LEU A 176 -3.34 13.49 16.72
CA LEU A 176 -2.71 14.74 16.36
C LEU A 176 -3.66 15.95 16.52
N PHE A 177 -4.93 15.78 16.21
CA PHE A 177 -5.92 16.84 16.43
C PHE A 177 -6.16 17.14 17.91
N GLU A 178 -6.17 16.11 18.77
CA GLU A 178 -6.23 16.35 20.22
C GLU A 178 -4.95 17.03 20.74
N LEU A 179 -3.78 16.62 20.26
CA LEU A 179 -2.52 17.29 20.58
C LEU A 179 -2.52 18.77 20.13
N ARG A 180 -3.06 19.08 18.94
CA ARG A 180 -3.19 20.48 18.47
C ARG A 180 -4.02 21.33 19.42
N ARG A 181 -5.12 20.78 19.97
CA ARG A 181 -5.95 21.47 20.96
C ARG A 181 -5.18 21.80 22.25
N LEU A 182 -4.28 20.88 22.66
CA LEU A 182 -3.46 21.07 23.86
C LEU A 182 -2.33 22.08 23.63
N ILE A 183 -1.63 21.97 22.49
CA ILE A 183 -0.43 22.77 22.17
C ILE A 183 -0.78 24.14 21.60
N LYS A 184 -1.97 24.31 21.00
CA LYS A 184 -2.44 25.54 20.32
C LYS A 184 -1.42 26.07 19.29
N HIS A 185 -0.78 25.17 18.54
CA HIS A 185 0.20 25.53 17.52
C HIS A 185 -0.03 24.71 16.24
N ASP A 186 0.63 25.13 15.17
CA ASP A 186 0.61 24.42 13.92
C ASP A 186 1.34 23.07 14.04
N ILE A 187 0.72 22.00 13.54
CA ILE A 187 1.21 20.62 13.61
C ILE A 187 1.46 20.00 12.22
N GLU A 188 1.49 20.80 11.15
CA GLU A 188 1.71 20.28 9.79
C GLU A 188 2.97 19.41 9.67
N PRO A 189 4.15 19.80 10.22
CA PRO A 189 5.33 18.94 10.15
C PRO A 189 5.14 17.60 10.84
N LEU A 190 4.36 17.57 11.94
CA LEU A 190 4.06 16.33 12.66
C LEU A 190 3.09 15.44 11.87
N ILE A 191 2.12 16.05 11.19
CA ILE A 191 1.20 15.33 10.27
C ILE A 191 2.02 14.65 9.17
N VAL A 192 2.88 15.41 8.47
CA VAL A 192 3.71 14.83 7.39
C VAL A 192 4.64 13.76 7.92
N ALA A 193 5.28 13.97 9.09
CA ALA A 193 6.15 12.97 9.71
C ALA A 193 5.41 11.65 9.99
N CYS A 194 4.19 11.73 10.52
CA CYS A 194 3.39 10.54 10.79
C CYS A 194 2.93 9.85 9.50
N VAL A 195 2.61 10.60 8.45
CA VAL A 195 2.27 10.02 7.14
C VAL A 195 3.47 9.27 6.55
N LEU A 196 4.67 9.88 6.55
CA LEU A 196 5.90 9.20 6.10
C LEU A 196 6.17 7.93 6.91
N ALA A 197 5.98 7.99 8.23
CA ALA A 197 6.13 6.84 9.11
C ALA A 197 5.08 5.75 8.83
N THR A 198 3.83 6.14 8.54
CA THR A 198 2.76 5.21 8.14
C THR A 198 3.12 4.46 6.85
N ASN A 199 3.54 5.18 5.81
CA ASN A 199 3.94 4.56 4.55
C ASN A 199 5.15 3.61 4.74
N THR A 200 6.15 4.00 5.53
CA THR A 200 7.29 3.10 5.82
C THR A 200 6.88 1.90 6.67
N GLY A 201 5.94 2.07 7.59
CA GLY A 201 5.42 0.97 8.42
C GLY A 201 4.65 -0.06 7.61
N SER A 202 3.89 0.39 6.64
CA SER A 202 3.10 -0.48 5.77
C SER A 202 3.96 -1.40 4.88
N LEU A 203 5.24 -1.07 4.70
CA LEU A 203 6.21 -1.92 4.01
C LEU A 203 6.61 -3.17 4.80
N ALA A 204 6.57 -3.11 6.13
CA ALA A 204 7.25 -4.07 7.01
C ALA A 204 6.71 -5.50 6.94
N LEU A 205 5.39 -5.65 6.81
CA LEU A 205 4.69 -6.94 6.71
C LEU A 205 3.67 -6.92 5.57
N PRO A 206 3.29 -8.10 5.02
CA PRO A 206 2.30 -8.13 3.95
C PRO A 206 0.99 -7.45 4.33
N VAL A 207 0.57 -7.61 5.59
CA VAL A 207 -0.70 -7.10 6.11
C VAL A 207 -0.77 -5.58 6.25
N GLY A 208 0.37 -4.89 6.16
CA GLY A 208 0.47 -3.44 6.37
C GLY A 208 -0.15 -2.59 5.27
N ASN A 209 -0.30 -3.13 4.06
CA ASN A 209 -0.99 -2.47 2.96
C ASN A 209 -1.45 -3.47 1.88
N PRO A 210 -2.40 -3.05 1.01
CA PRO A 210 -2.84 -3.90 -0.11
C PRO A 210 -1.70 -4.33 -1.06
N ILE A 211 -0.64 -3.54 -1.16
CA ILE A 211 0.52 -3.82 -2.02
C ILE A 211 1.32 -5.00 -1.49
N GLY A 212 1.62 -4.99 -0.19
CA GLY A 212 2.37 -6.07 0.46
C GLY A 212 1.67 -7.40 0.33
N ILE A 213 0.36 -7.43 0.60
CA ILE A 213 -0.43 -8.65 0.50
C ILE A 213 -0.60 -9.09 -0.96
N TYR A 214 -0.75 -8.15 -1.91
CA TYR A 214 -0.77 -8.45 -3.33
C TYR A 214 0.54 -9.10 -3.78
N MET A 215 1.69 -8.58 -3.36
CA MET A 215 2.99 -9.18 -3.64
C MET A 215 3.16 -10.56 -3.00
N ALA A 216 2.64 -10.75 -1.79
CA ALA A 216 2.66 -12.07 -1.16
C ALA A 216 1.92 -13.11 -2.00
N PHE A 217 0.73 -12.80 -2.49
CA PHE A 217 -0.07 -13.75 -3.27
C PHE A 217 0.40 -13.90 -4.72
N THR A 218 0.72 -12.81 -5.43
CA THR A 218 1.08 -12.87 -6.85
C THR A 218 2.52 -13.27 -7.12
N ALA A 219 3.47 -12.89 -6.25
CA ALA A 219 4.88 -13.21 -6.36
C ALA A 219 5.34 -14.35 -5.44
N GLY A 220 4.43 -14.93 -4.65
CA GLY A 220 4.72 -15.98 -3.69
C GLY A 220 5.70 -15.57 -2.58
N LEU A 221 5.68 -14.28 -2.17
CA LEU A 221 6.52 -13.79 -1.10
C LEU A 221 5.94 -14.17 0.25
N THR A 222 6.71 -14.92 1.06
CA THR A 222 6.25 -15.41 2.36
C THR A 222 6.34 -14.33 3.44
N VAL A 223 5.55 -14.48 4.52
CA VAL A 223 5.62 -13.58 5.68
C VAL A 223 7.03 -13.59 6.30
N ARG A 224 7.67 -14.76 6.32
CA ARG A 224 9.06 -14.90 6.79
C ARG A 224 10.03 -14.06 5.95
N GLU A 225 9.88 -14.05 4.64
CA GLU A 225 10.71 -13.22 3.75
C GLU A 225 10.47 -11.72 4.03
N PHE A 226 9.22 -11.29 4.27
CA PHE A 226 8.95 -9.91 4.70
C PHE A 226 9.66 -9.56 6.01
N MET A 227 9.66 -10.47 7.00
CA MET A 227 10.39 -10.25 8.27
C MET A 227 11.89 -10.14 8.06
N VAL A 228 12.47 -10.84 7.08
CA VAL A 228 13.91 -10.82 6.78
C VAL A 228 14.29 -9.64 5.90
N TYR A 229 13.51 -9.33 4.87
CA TYR A 229 13.88 -8.36 3.84
C TYR A 229 13.16 -7.01 3.97
N ALA A 230 11.89 -6.97 4.34
CA ALA A 230 11.11 -5.74 4.37
C ALA A 230 11.13 -5.05 5.75
N LEU A 231 10.97 -5.81 6.83
CA LEU A 231 10.94 -5.25 8.19
C LEU A 231 12.22 -4.49 8.56
N PRO A 232 13.46 -5.01 8.32
CA PRO A 232 14.65 -4.24 8.63
C PRO A 232 14.77 -2.96 7.81
N LEU A 233 14.46 -2.99 6.51
CA LEU A 233 14.44 -1.78 5.68
C LEU A 233 13.42 -0.77 6.18
N SER A 234 12.23 -1.23 6.57
CA SER A 234 11.17 -0.40 7.13
C SER A 234 11.61 0.31 8.41
N LEU A 235 12.35 -0.37 9.30
CA LEU A 235 12.93 0.23 10.50
C LEU A 235 14.02 1.27 10.16
N ILE A 236 14.89 0.97 9.19
CA ILE A 236 15.91 1.91 8.70
C ILE A 236 15.24 3.17 8.14
N THR A 237 14.19 3.02 7.34
CA THR A 237 13.48 4.16 6.73
C THR A 237 12.67 4.96 7.74
N LEU A 238 12.13 4.34 8.80
CA LEU A 238 11.57 5.04 9.95
C LEU A 238 12.63 5.90 10.65
N PHE A 239 13.79 5.31 10.94
CA PHE A 239 14.91 6.02 11.57
C PHE A 239 15.39 7.20 10.74
N ILE A 240 15.52 7.02 9.41
CA ILE A 240 15.82 8.10 8.47
C ILE A 240 14.78 9.22 8.56
N THR A 241 13.50 8.90 8.62
CA THR A 241 12.41 9.88 8.78
C THR A 241 12.59 10.68 10.07
N GLN A 242 12.76 9.99 11.18
CA GLN A 242 12.90 10.61 12.50
C GLN A 242 14.12 11.53 12.59
N VAL A 243 15.28 11.04 12.19
CA VAL A 243 16.53 11.79 12.24
C VAL A 243 16.51 13.00 11.30
N SER A 244 16.10 12.81 10.04
CA SER A 244 16.02 13.89 9.06
C SER A 244 15.11 15.02 9.54
N LEU A 245 13.96 14.69 10.12
CA LEU A 245 13.00 15.67 10.59
C LEU A 245 13.44 16.35 11.91
N ILE A 246 14.09 15.63 12.82
CA ILE A 246 14.67 16.24 14.03
C ILE A 246 15.74 17.27 13.61
N ILE A 247 16.61 16.94 12.68
CA ILE A 247 17.66 17.86 12.19
C ILE A 247 17.04 19.07 11.48
N SER A 248 16.14 18.83 10.53
CA SER A 248 15.56 19.90 9.69
C SER A 248 14.60 20.81 10.48
N PHE A 249 13.89 20.28 11.47
CA PHE A 249 12.85 20.98 12.22
C PHE A 249 13.17 21.16 13.70
N ASN A 250 14.45 21.12 14.10
CA ASN A 250 14.88 21.26 15.49
C ASN A 250 14.31 22.52 16.17
N LYS A 251 14.39 23.68 15.50
CA LYS A 251 13.84 24.95 16.03
C LYS A 251 12.32 24.87 16.26
N TYR A 252 11.61 24.21 15.35
CA TYR A 252 10.17 23.99 15.46
C TYR A 252 9.84 23.05 16.63
N LEU A 253 10.53 21.92 16.74
CA LEU A 253 10.32 20.95 17.81
C LEU A 253 10.62 21.54 19.20
N ARG A 254 11.67 22.35 19.34
CA ARG A 254 11.97 23.09 20.57
C ARG A 254 10.85 24.06 20.95
N LYS A 255 10.33 24.81 19.99
CA LYS A 255 9.23 25.76 20.20
C LYS A 255 7.93 25.06 20.64
N LEU A 256 7.68 23.86 20.13
CA LEU A 256 6.57 23.03 20.59
C LEU A 256 6.83 22.44 21.98
N SER A 257 8.08 22.10 22.30
CA SER A 257 8.47 21.62 23.63
C SER A 257 8.18 22.66 24.73
N GLU A 258 8.46 23.94 24.45
CA GLU A 258 8.17 25.04 25.38
C GLU A 258 6.67 25.23 25.62
N LYS A 259 5.83 24.91 24.63
CA LYS A 259 4.37 25.05 24.70
C LYS A 259 3.63 23.80 25.16
N TYR A 260 4.34 22.69 25.30
CA TYR A 260 3.76 21.43 25.71
C TYR A 260 3.44 21.44 27.21
N ASP A 261 2.15 21.66 27.51
CA ASP A 261 1.64 21.78 28.88
C ASP A 261 1.38 20.38 29.46
N THR A 262 2.27 19.97 30.35
CA THR A 262 2.18 18.66 31.05
C THR A 262 0.92 18.53 31.91
N GLY A 263 0.43 19.63 32.51
CA GLY A 263 -0.78 19.61 33.32
C GLY A 263 -2.04 19.31 32.52
N LYS A 264 -2.19 19.95 31.36
CA LYS A 264 -3.32 19.70 30.43
C LYS A 264 -3.22 18.28 29.85
N THR A 265 -2.02 17.82 29.56
CA THR A 265 -1.78 16.46 29.07
C THR A 265 -2.20 15.43 30.11
N GLN A 266 -1.86 15.64 31.38
CA GLN A 266 -2.27 14.76 32.47
C GLN A 266 -3.80 14.75 32.65
N THR A 267 -4.44 15.91 32.55
CA THR A 267 -5.91 16.01 32.58
C THR A 267 -6.57 15.22 31.45
N PHE A 268 -6.00 15.27 30.23
CA PHE A 268 -6.48 14.50 29.10
C PHE A 268 -6.35 12.98 29.33
N ILE A 269 -5.20 12.52 29.83
CA ILE A 269 -4.95 11.12 30.17
C ILE A 269 -5.94 10.64 31.25
N THR A 270 -6.07 11.41 32.34
CA THR A 270 -6.95 11.08 33.46
C THR A 270 -8.41 10.96 33.00
N ARG A 271 -8.89 11.93 32.18
CA ARG A 271 -10.23 11.89 31.62
C ARG A 271 -10.51 10.62 30.84
N PHE A 272 -9.57 10.17 30.01
CA PHE A 272 -9.72 8.91 29.25
C PHE A 272 -9.92 7.70 30.19
N TYR A 273 -9.08 7.57 31.21
CA TYR A 273 -9.18 6.45 32.14
C TYR A 273 -10.44 6.51 33.03
N THR A 274 -10.92 7.71 33.31
CA THR A 274 -12.16 7.92 34.09
C THR A 274 -13.42 7.61 33.26
N GLU A 275 -13.40 7.93 31.98
CA GLU A 275 -14.53 7.63 31.07
C GLU A 275 -14.64 6.14 30.73
N MET A 276 -13.61 5.33 30.98
CA MET A 276 -13.65 3.88 30.74
C MET A 276 -14.37 3.14 31.87
N ASN A 277 -15.55 2.60 31.55
CA ASN A 277 -16.27 1.69 32.45
C ASN A 277 -15.65 0.28 32.48
N ARG A 278 -16.13 -0.61 33.38
CA ARG A 278 -15.61 -1.97 33.54
C ARG A 278 -15.74 -2.81 32.25
N VAL A 279 -16.81 -2.68 31.51
CA VAL A 279 -17.04 -3.41 30.25
C VAL A 279 -16.03 -2.97 29.18
N SER A 280 -15.79 -1.66 29.06
CA SER A 280 -14.79 -1.12 28.15
C SER A 280 -13.36 -1.59 28.49
N LYS A 281 -13.04 -1.79 29.78
CA LYS A 281 -11.73 -2.32 30.20
C LYS A 281 -11.54 -3.78 29.80
N ILE A 282 -12.56 -4.62 30.00
CA ILE A 282 -12.53 -6.04 29.59
C ILE A 282 -12.36 -6.11 28.06
N GLY A 283 -13.16 -5.34 27.31
CA GLY A 283 -13.05 -5.28 25.86
C GLY A 283 -11.66 -4.86 25.39
N LEU A 284 -11.06 -3.85 26.05
CA LEU A 284 -9.70 -3.39 25.72
C LEU A 284 -8.66 -4.51 25.93
N TYR A 285 -8.62 -5.16 27.09
CA TYR A 285 -7.66 -6.21 27.36
C TYR A 285 -7.81 -7.38 26.38
N LEU A 286 -9.04 -7.77 26.10
CA LEU A 286 -9.31 -8.79 25.10
C LEU A 286 -8.84 -8.36 23.72
N GLY A 287 -9.13 -7.12 23.30
CA GLY A 287 -8.68 -6.58 22.02
C GLY A 287 -7.15 -6.55 21.89
N LEU A 288 -6.44 -6.22 22.96
CA LEU A 288 -4.96 -6.29 22.99
C LEU A 288 -4.46 -7.74 22.84
N VAL A 289 -5.08 -8.69 23.55
CA VAL A 289 -4.74 -10.11 23.43
C VAL A 289 -5.02 -10.61 22.01
N LEU A 290 -6.17 -10.28 21.45
CA LEU A 290 -6.53 -10.66 20.07
C LEU A 290 -5.57 -10.05 19.03
N LEU A 291 -5.15 -8.79 19.22
CA LEU A 291 -4.20 -8.14 18.34
C LEU A 291 -2.83 -8.86 18.41
N ILE A 292 -2.32 -9.16 19.60
CA ILE A 292 -1.06 -9.88 19.77
C ILE A 292 -1.15 -11.29 19.18
N ALA A 293 -2.25 -12.00 19.45
CA ALA A 293 -2.48 -13.34 18.91
C ALA A 293 -2.57 -13.33 17.37
N PHE A 294 -3.28 -12.36 16.80
CA PHE A 294 -3.38 -12.16 15.34
C PHE A 294 -2.00 -11.98 14.71
N LEU A 295 -1.19 -11.08 15.27
CA LEU A 295 0.17 -10.85 14.79
C LEU A 295 1.06 -12.10 14.94
N ALA A 296 0.98 -12.79 16.07
CA ALA A 296 1.71 -14.02 16.28
C ALA A 296 1.30 -15.11 15.29
N THR A 297 0.02 -15.23 14.98
CA THR A 297 -0.48 -16.19 13.97
C THR A 297 0.06 -15.85 12.59
N ILE A 298 -0.02 -14.59 12.18
CA ILE A 298 0.50 -14.15 10.88
C ILE A 298 2.01 -14.38 10.79
N ALA A 299 2.77 -13.98 11.80
CA ALA A 299 4.23 -14.14 11.83
C ALA A 299 4.69 -15.60 11.76
N ASN A 300 3.85 -16.51 12.19
CA ASN A 300 4.14 -17.96 12.21
C ASN A 300 3.24 -18.76 11.24
N ILE A 301 2.68 -18.13 10.22
CA ILE A 301 1.75 -18.82 9.31
C ILE A 301 2.41 -19.99 8.56
N ASP A 302 3.66 -19.83 8.15
CA ASP A 302 4.40 -20.87 7.43
C ASP A 302 4.58 -22.13 8.33
N PRO A 303 5.22 -22.06 9.53
CA PRO A 303 5.36 -23.24 10.38
C PRO A 303 4.02 -23.77 10.90
N LEU A 304 3.01 -22.89 11.10
CA LEU A 304 1.68 -23.31 11.52
C LEU A 304 1.00 -24.15 10.43
N SER A 305 1.10 -23.74 9.17
CA SER A 305 0.56 -24.49 8.02
C SER A 305 1.23 -25.85 7.88
N GLU A 306 2.56 -25.94 8.07
CA GLU A 306 3.27 -27.21 8.09
C GLU A 306 2.81 -28.16 9.19
N ILE A 307 2.62 -27.64 10.43
CA ILE A 307 2.13 -28.43 11.56
C ILE A 307 0.72 -28.94 11.28
N LEU A 308 -0.18 -28.06 10.80
CA LEU A 308 -1.55 -28.44 10.48
C LEU A 308 -1.62 -29.46 9.34
N THR A 309 -0.78 -29.31 8.31
CA THR A 309 -0.63 -30.29 7.23
C THR A 309 -0.27 -31.68 7.77
N ARG A 310 0.65 -31.76 8.74
CA ARG A 310 1.03 -33.04 9.37
C ARG A 310 -0.08 -33.63 10.25
N ILE A 311 -0.85 -32.79 10.95
CA ILE A 311 -1.92 -33.25 11.86
C ILE A 311 -3.14 -33.74 11.07
N PHE A 312 -3.53 -33.02 10.02
CA PHE A 312 -4.75 -33.30 9.27
C PHE A 312 -4.51 -34.12 8.00
N GLU A 313 -3.25 -34.41 7.66
CA GLU A 313 -2.83 -35.11 6.44
C GLU A 313 -3.36 -34.48 5.14
N VAL A 314 -3.61 -33.14 5.17
CA VAL A 314 -4.09 -32.34 4.05
C VAL A 314 -3.10 -31.21 3.82
N GLU A 315 -2.62 -31.04 2.58
CA GLU A 315 -1.73 -29.94 2.23
C GLU A 315 -2.43 -28.58 2.45
N ILE A 316 -1.88 -27.79 3.36
CA ILE A 316 -2.37 -26.45 3.69
C ILE A 316 -1.38 -25.43 3.12
N ASP A 317 -1.79 -24.75 2.06
CA ASP A 317 -1.04 -23.64 1.50
C ASP A 317 -0.99 -22.46 2.48
N PRO A 318 0.20 -21.99 2.91
CA PRO A 318 0.35 -20.86 3.81
C PRO A 318 -0.31 -19.58 3.30
N HIS A 319 -0.30 -19.32 1.99
CA HIS A 319 -0.94 -18.15 1.40
C HIS A 319 -2.46 -18.24 1.51
N ALA A 320 -3.05 -19.38 1.18
CA ALA A 320 -4.49 -19.60 1.36
C ALA A 320 -4.88 -19.49 2.85
N ALA A 321 -4.08 -20.08 3.75
CA ALA A 321 -4.29 -19.96 5.19
C ALA A 321 -4.24 -18.50 5.66
N LEU A 322 -3.26 -17.72 5.19
CA LEU A 322 -3.13 -16.30 5.50
C LEU A 322 -4.40 -15.51 5.15
N SER A 323 -5.04 -15.82 4.01
CA SER A 323 -6.25 -15.12 3.56
C SER A 323 -7.44 -15.29 4.50
N ILE A 324 -7.48 -16.41 5.24
CA ILE A 324 -8.61 -16.79 6.11
C ILE A 324 -8.37 -16.41 7.59
N VAL A 325 -7.11 -16.24 8.00
CA VAL A 325 -6.75 -15.91 9.39
C VAL A 325 -7.61 -14.77 9.99
N PRO A 326 -7.83 -13.62 9.31
CA PRO A 326 -8.63 -12.55 9.89
C PRO A 326 -10.03 -12.99 10.30
N PHE A 327 -10.68 -13.90 9.55
CA PHE A 327 -12.02 -14.38 9.85
C PHE A 327 -12.07 -15.21 11.14
N LEU A 328 -11.02 -15.96 11.47
CA LEU A 328 -10.94 -16.67 12.74
C LEU A 328 -10.98 -15.69 13.92
N PHE A 329 -10.24 -14.60 13.83
CA PHE A 329 -10.20 -13.57 14.87
C PHE A 329 -11.50 -12.77 14.95
N ILE A 330 -12.20 -12.59 13.83
CA ILE A 330 -13.55 -11.99 13.80
C ILE A 330 -14.53 -12.89 14.54
N VAL A 331 -14.54 -14.20 14.26
CA VAL A 331 -15.44 -15.17 14.95
C VAL A 331 -15.18 -15.19 16.46
N ILE A 332 -13.91 -15.25 16.87
CA ILE A 332 -13.54 -15.19 18.29
C ILE A 332 -14.03 -13.87 18.91
N SER A 333 -13.92 -12.77 18.20
CA SER A 333 -14.40 -11.47 18.66
C SER A 333 -15.93 -11.43 18.80
N ALA A 334 -16.65 -12.12 17.92
CA ALA A 334 -18.12 -12.17 17.91
C ALA A 334 -18.69 -12.85 19.18
N ILE A 335 -17.97 -13.83 19.74
CA ILE A 335 -18.35 -14.49 21.01
C ILE A 335 -18.48 -13.47 22.14
N VAL A 336 -17.66 -12.43 22.15
CA VAL A 336 -17.65 -11.40 23.20
C VAL A 336 -18.51 -10.19 22.85
N TYR A 337 -18.55 -9.83 21.57
CA TYR A 337 -19.23 -8.61 21.11
C TYR A 337 -20.65 -8.82 20.62
N GLY A 338 -21.03 -10.05 20.33
CA GLY A 338 -22.32 -10.43 19.77
C GLY A 338 -22.38 -10.28 18.23
N PRO A 339 -23.28 -11.05 17.59
CA PRO A 339 -23.36 -11.13 16.12
C PRO A 339 -23.81 -9.81 15.46
N GLU A 340 -24.64 -9.00 16.12
CA GLU A 340 -25.13 -7.73 15.60
C GLU A 340 -23.99 -6.72 15.36
N LYS A 341 -23.01 -6.68 16.24
CA LYS A 341 -21.84 -5.82 16.08
C LYS A 341 -20.89 -6.31 15.01
N LEU A 342 -20.89 -7.60 14.75
CA LEU A 342 -20.12 -8.17 13.65
C LEU A 342 -20.71 -7.76 12.30
N GLU A 343 -22.05 -7.81 12.16
CA GLU A 343 -22.72 -7.30 10.96
C GLU A 343 -22.38 -5.82 10.71
N GLU A 344 -22.44 -5.00 11.75
CA GLU A 344 -22.01 -3.61 11.67
C GLU A 344 -20.56 -3.47 11.24
N ALA A 345 -19.65 -4.33 11.73
CA ALA A 345 -18.24 -4.32 11.38
C ALA A 345 -18.02 -4.66 9.90
N ILE A 346 -18.75 -5.62 9.35
CA ILE A 346 -18.69 -5.96 7.92
C ILE A 346 -19.23 -4.82 7.06
N LEU A 347 -20.37 -4.23 7.43
CA LEU A 347 -21.00 -3.19 6.62
C LEU A 347 -20.28 -1.84 6.68
N LYS A 348 -19.71 -1.46 7.84
CA LYS A 348 -19.09 -0.15 8.08
C LYS A 348 -17.56 -0.19 8.17
N GLY A 349 -16.98 -1.35 8.49
CA GLY A 349 -15.54 -1.53 8.61
C GLY A 349 -14.86 -1.75 7.27
N VAL A 350 -15.51 -2.44 6.35
CA VAL A 350 -14.97 -2.72 5.03
C VAL A 350 -15.20 -1.54 4.09
N GLU A 351 -14.12 -1.08 3.46
CA GLU A 351 -14.17 -0.09 2.39
C GLU A 351 -14.56 -0.75 1.06
N TRP A 352 -15.82 -1.15 0.91
CA TRP A 352 -16.32 -1.85 -0.28
C TRP A 352 -15.96 -1.19 -1.61
N PRO A 353 -16.01 0.16 -1.75
CA PRO A 353 -15.57 0.79 -2.99
C PRO A 353 -14.10 0.50 -3.33
N SER A 354 -13.23 0.46 -2.33
CA SER A 354 -11.81 0.12 -2.54
C SER A 354 -11.61 -1.34 -2.93
N ILE A 355 -12.33 -2.28 -2.29
CA ILE A 355 -12.30 -3.70 -2.68
C ILE A 355 -12.72 -3.89 -4.14
N LEU A 356 -13.85 -3.29 -4.54
CA LEU A 356 -14.33 -3.36 -5.92
C LEU A 356 -13.37 -2.71 -6.92
N PHE A 357 -12.72 -1.63 -6.50
CA PHE A 357 -11.67 -1.00 -7.32
C PHE A 357 -10.47 -1.93 -7.51
N PHE A 358 -10.02 -2.61 -6.45
CA PHE A 358 -8.89 -3.54 -6.53
C PHE A 358 -9.21 -4.71 -7.46
N ILE A 359 -10.39 -5.31 -7.34
CA ILE A 359 -10.88 -6.35 -8.28
C ILE A 359 -10.77 -5.85 -9.71
N SER A 360 -11.26 -4.63 -9.96
CA SER A 360 -11.22 -4.02 -11.28
C SER A 360 -9.80 -3.79 -11.78
N LEU A 361 -8.94 -3.34 -10.90
CA LEU A 361 -7.55 -3.04 -11.21
C LEU A 361 -6.76 -4.32 -11.57
N PHE A 362 -7.03 -5.45 -10.87
CA PHE A 362 -6.40 -6.74 -11.20
C PHE A 362 -6.81 -7.20 -12.59
N MET A 363 -8.09 -7.12 -12.93
CA MET A 363 -8.59 -7.49 -14.26
C MET A 363 -7.98 -6.62 -15.36
N LEU A 364 -7.86 -5.31 -15.14
CA LEU A 364 -7.23 -4.40 -16.09
C LEU A 364 -5.71 -4.60 -16.17
N GLY A 365 -5.03 -4.83 -15.03
CA GLY A 365 -3.60 -5.16 -14.98
C GLY A 365 -3.30 -6.46 -15.74
N TYR A 366 -4.14 -7.49 -15.53
CA TYR A 366 -4.05 -8.73 -16.30
C TYR A 366 -4.25 -8.50 -17.82
N SER A 367 -5.11 -7.57 -18.21
CA SER A 367 -5.29 -7.25 -19.62
C SER A 367 -4.00 -6.74 -20.29
N LEU A 368 -3.14 -6.01 -19.53
CA LEU A 368 -1.81 -5.60 -20.02
C LEU A 368 -0.88 -6.79 -20.28
N LEU A 369 -0.95 -7.81 -19.41
CA LEU A 369 -0.18 -9.04 -19.60
C LEU A 369 -0.70 -9.83 -20.82
N TYR A 370 -2.02 -10.07 -20.87
CA TYR A 370 -2.64 -10.86 -21.92
C TYR A 370 -2.47 -10.27 -23.31
N THR A 371 -2.57 -8.95 -23.47
CA THR A 371 -2.41 -8.26 -24.75
C THR A 371 -0.96 -8.08 -25.16
N GLY A 372 0.01 -8.37 -24.27
CA GLY A 372 1.45 -8.23 -24.54
C GLY A 372 1.99 -6.81 -24.32
N VAL A 373 1.20 -5.88 -23.78
CA VAL A 373 1.69 -4.56 -23.35
C VAL A 373 2.79 -4.73 -22.30
N ALA A 374 2.57 -5.59 -21.31
CA ALA A 374 3.57 -5.85 -20.26
C ALA A 374 4.87 -6.41 -20.86
N SER A 375 4.80 -7.27 -21.87
CA SER A 375 5.97 -7.81 -22.59
C SER A 375 6.76 -6.71 -23.32
N LYS A 376 6.07 -5.79 -23.97
CA LYS A 376 6.72 -4.62 -24.60
C LYS A 376 7.36 -3.70 -23.57
N LEU A 377 6.66 -3.41 -22.49
CA LEU A 377 7.19 -2.58 -21.41
C LEU A 377 8.34 -3.26 -20.64
N ALA A 378 8.34 -4.60 -20.49
CA ALA A 378 9.41 -5.34 -19.85
C ALA A 378 10.73 -5.29 -20.64
N TYR A 379 10.66 -5.17 -21.95
CA TYR A 379 11.85 -5.07 -22.80
C TYR A 379 12.68 -3.81 -22.50
N THR A 380 12.02 -2.68 -22.19
CA THR A 380 12.71 -1.41 -21.88
C THR A 380 13.66 -1.48 -20.67
N PRO A 381 13.22 -1.92 -19.46
CA PRO A 381 14.12 -2.07 -18.33
C PRO A 381 15.20 -3.13 -18.58
N VAL A 382 14.92 -4.18 -19.37
CA VAL A 382 15.92 -5.18 -19.73
C VAL A 382 17.03 -4.58 -20.60
N MET A 383 16.70 -3.69 -21.52
CA MET A 383 17.69 -2.98 -22.33
C MET A 383 18.54 -2.02 -21.51
N ILE A 384 18.00 -1.40 -20.46
CA ILE A 384 18.70 -0.44 -19.60
C ILE A 384 19.55 -1.19 -18.55
N GLY A 385 18.96 -2.19 -17.89
CA GLY A 385 19.58 -2.91 -16.76
C GLY A 385 20.46 -4.10 -17.17
N GLY A 386 20.34 -4.55 -18.41
CA GLY A 386 20.99 -5.79 -18.87
C GLY A 386 20.43 -7.05 -18.20
N ALA A 387 21.09 -8.19 -18.39
CA ALA A 387 20.70 -9.48 -17.81
C ALA A 387 21.26 -9.69 -16.38
N ASN A 388 21.33 -8.63 -15.57
CA ASN A 388 21.86 -8.68 -14.20
C ASN A 388 20.75 -8.36 -13.20
N ALA A 389 20.51 -9.25 -12.25
CA ALA A 389 19.45 -9.09 -11.24
C ALA A 389 19.57 -7.80 -10.42
N ASN A 390 20.79 -7.40 -10.05
CA ASN A 390 21.01 -6.17 -9.28
C ASN A 390 20.67 -4.93 -10.08
N SER A 391 21.22 -4.81 -11.31
CA SER A 391 20.93 -3.66 -12.18
C SER A 391 19.43 -3.57 -12.49
N MET A 392 18.79 -4.70 -12.79
CA MET A 392 17.37 -4.76 -13.08
C MET A 392 16.53 -4.42 -11.86
N GLY A 393 16.91 -4.92 -10.68
CA GLY A 393 16.26 -4.54 -9.42
C GLY A 393 16.34 -3.02 -9.18
N MET A 394 17.49 -2.40 -9.41
CA MET A 394 17.66 -0.94 -9.29
C MET A 394 16.78 -0.16 -10.26
N VAL A 395 16.72 -0.58 -11.52
CA VAL A 395 15.86 0.04 -12.54
C VAL A 395 14.39 -0.04 -12.14
N LEU A 396 13.91 -1.21 -11.73
CA LEU A 396 12.51 -1.38 -11.32
C LEU A 396 12.18 -0.63 -10.03
N LEU A 397 13.09 -0.58 -9.04
CA LEU A 397 12.92 0.19 -7.82
C LEU A 397 12.79 1.68 -8.14
N PHE A 398 13.68 2.20 -8.97
CA PHE A 398 13.66 3.61 -9.35
C PHE A 398 12.42 3.97 -10.17
N MET A 399 12.06 3.14 -11.16
CA MET A 399 10.85 3.34 -11.98
C MET A 399 9.58 3.31 -11.11
N SER A 400 9.44 2.33 -10.22
CA SER A 400 8.28 2.24 -9.33
C SER A 400 8.23 3.39 -8.35
N ALA A 401 9.36 3.86 -7.81
CA ALA A 401 9.40 5.02 -6.93
C ALA A 401 8.99 6.30 -7.65
N MET A 402 9.48 6.53 -8.87
CA MET A 402 9.09 7.68 -9.67
C MET A 402 7.59 7.66 -10.01
N LEU A 403 7.09 6.55 -10.48
CA LEU A 403 5.67 6.41 -10.81
C LEU A 403 4.79 6.58 -9.59
N SER A 404 5.12 5.93 -8.48
CA SER A 404 4.38 6.00 -7.23
C SER A 404 4.44 7.37 -6.56
N SER A 405 5.39 8.20 -6.91
CA SER A 405 5.43 9.60 -6.43
C SER A 405 4.26 10.44 -6.95
N VAL A 406 3.66 10.07 -8.06
CA VAL A 406 2.59 10.83 -8.74
C VAL A 406 1.29 10.03 -8.82
N LEU A 407 1.40 8.70 -8.86
CA LEU A 407 0.29 7.77 -8.99
C LEU A 407 0.04 7.05 -7.65
N ASP A 408 -1.17 6.56 -7.47
CA ASP A 408 -1.48 5.67 -6.34
C ASP A 408 -0.58 4.42 -6.34
N ASN A 409 0.00 4.10 -5.19
CA ASN A 409 0.96 3.01 -4.99
C ASN A 409 0.47 1.67 -5.57
N LEU A 410 -0.78 1.29 -5.27
CA LEU A 410 -1.31 0.00 -5.72
C LEU A 410 -1.46 -0.05 -7.24
N SER A 411 -1.92 1.03 -7.87
CA SER A 411 -2.05 1.10 -9.32
C SER A 411 -0.70 0.92 -10.02
N VAL A 412 0.37 1.50 -9.47
CA VAL A 412 1.74 1.32 -9.98
C VAL A 412 2.18 -0.13 -9.85
N ILE A 413 1.99 -0.73 -8.69
CA ILE A 413 2.41 -2.10 -8.43
C ILE A 413 1.65 -3.09 -9.31
N VAL A 414 0.34 -2.96 -9.44
CA VAL A 414 -0.47 -3.83 -10.30
C VAL A 414 -0.05 -3.70 -11.77
N ALA A 415 0.26 -2.48 -12.24
CA ALA A 415 0.74 -2.27 -13.61
C ALA A 415 2.13 -2.87 -13.85
N MET A 416 3.02 -2.78 -12.86
CA MET A 416 4.41 -3.20 -13.01
C MET A 416 4.65 -4.66 -12.62
N THR A 417 3.76 -5.31 -11.88
CA THR A 417 3.90 -6.74 -11.50
C THR A 417 3.99 -7.67 -12.72
N PRO A 418 3.18 -7.52 -13.77
CA PRO A 418 3.37 -8.32 -14.98
C PRO A 418 4.75 -8.13 -15.63
N ILE A 419 5.30 -6.91 -15.58
CA ILE A 419 6.67 -6.61 -16.06
C ILE A 419 7.70 -7.34 -15.18
N ALA A 420 7.56 -7.20 -13.86
CA ALA A 420 8.44 -7.87 -12.90
C ALA A 420 8.36 -9.40 -13.03
N SER A 421 7.18 -9.97 -13.32
CA SER A 421 7.00 -11.41 -13.55
C SER A 421 7.81 -11.91 -14.75
N ILE A 422 7.75 -11.20 -15.87
CA ILE A 422 8.55 -11.53 -17.06
C ILE A 422 10.04 -11.46 -16.73
N VAL A 423 10.47 -10.37 -16.09
CA VAL A 423 11.89 -10.17 -15.72
C VAL A 423 12.35 -11.22 -14.70
N SER A 424 11.51 -11.54 -13.71
CA SER A 424 11.78 -12.57 -12.69
C SER A 424 12.02 -13.93 -13.33
N SER A 425 11.19 -14.34 -14.29
CA SER A 425 11.35 -15.63 -14.97
C SER A 425 12.57 -15.66 -15.89
N LEU A 426 12.92 -14.54 -16.54
CA LEU A 426 14.11 -14.44 -17.38
C LEU A 426 15.41 -14.53 -16.56
N LEU A 427 15.43 -13.94 -15.36
CA LEU A 427 16.62 -13.87 -14.51
C LEU A 427 16.68 -14.98 -13.45
N GLY A 428 15.61 -15.76 -13.27
CA GLY A 428 15.52 -16.81 -12.26
C GLY A 428 15.58 -16.26 -10.82
N THR A 429 15.12 -15.00 -10.57
CA THR A 429 15.20 -14.38 -9.25
C THR A 429 13.93 -13.62 -8.86
N ARG A 430 13.56 -13.67 -7.58
CA ARG A 430 12.45 -12.88 -7.02
C ARG A 430 12.84 -11.49 -6.52
N LYS A 431 14.13 -11.13 -6.59
CA LYS A 431 14.66 -9.82 -6.18
C LYS A 431 13.93 -8.64 -6.81
N VAL A 432 13.48 -8.78 -8.04
CA VAL A 432 12.76 -7.76 -8.79
C VAL A 432 11.40 -7.38 -8.16
N TYR A 433 10.75 -8.31 -7.49
CA TYR A 433 9.51 -8.04 -6.76
C TYR A 433 9.75 -7.22 -5.50
N TRP A 434 10.83 -7.51 -4.77
CA TRP A 434 11.26 -6.69 -3.62
C TRP A 434 11.61 -5.28 -4.05
N SER A 435 12.33 -5.15 -5.16
CA SER A 435 12.68 -3.86 -5.75
C SER A 435 11.43 -3.05 -6.08
N LEU A 436 10.46 -3.69 -6.72
CA LEU A 436 9.19 -3.09 -7.08
C LEU A 436 8.39 -2.65 -5.84
N LEU A 437 8.31 -3.50 -4.82
CA LEU A 437 7.66 -3.21 -3.54
C LEU A 437 8.29 -2.01 -2.83
N TYR A 438 9.61 -2.00 -2.72
CA TYR A 438 10.34 -0.90 -2.04
C TYR A 438 10.14 0.43 -2.74
N GLY A 439 10.32 0.45 -4.05
CA GLY A 439 10.10 1.65 -4.85
C GLY A 439 8.65 2.12 -4.79
N GLY A 440 7.69 1.22 -4.97
CA GLY A 440 6.27 1.53 -4.95
C GLY A 440 5.80 2.13 -3.63
N VAL A 441 6.22 1.57 -2.50
CA VAL A 441 5.81 2.09 -1.18
C VAL A 441 6.54 3.38 -0.83
N LEU A 442 7.88 3.41 -0.95
CA LEU A 442 8.67 4.58 -0.53
C LEU A 442 8.52 5.77 -1.49
N GLY A 443 8.25 5.50 -2.77
CA GLY A 443 7.94 6.53 -3.76
C GLY A 443 6.72 7.38 -3.39
N GLY A 444 5.72 6.78 -2.73
CA GLY A 444 4.53 7.49 -2.24
C GLY A 444 4.83 8.62 -1.25
N ASN A 445 6.03 8.65 -0.66
CA ASN A 445 6.42 9.69 0.28
C ASN A 445 6.80 11.02 -0.39
N PHE A 446 7.11 11.04 -1.68
CA PHE A 446 7.56 12.25 -2.36
C PHE A 446 6.49 13.33 -2.48
N THR A 447 5.24 12.95 -2.72
CA THR A 447 4.17 13.93 -2.98
C THR A 447 2.96 13.76 -2.08
N PRO A 448 2.13 14.80 -1.94
CA PRO A 448 0.90 14.74 -1.14
C PRO A 448 -0.14 13.73 -1.66
N ILE A 449 -0.01 13.26 -2.89
CA ILE A 449 -0.96 12.37 -3.56
C ILE A 449 -0.37 10.98 -3.86
N GLY A 450 0.89 10.74 -3.51
CA GLY A 450 1.59 9.50 -3.84
C GLY A 450 1.12 8.26 -3.05
N SER A 451 0.30 8.41 -2.02
CA SER A 451 -0.29 7.30 -1.26
C SER A 451 -1.70 7.65 -0.80
N THR A 452 -2.56 6.66 -0.64
CA THR A 452 -3.91 6.85 -0.08
C THR A 452 -3.84 7.43 1.34
N ALA A 453 -2.88 7.02 2.16
CA ALA A 453 -2.67 7.58 3.50
C ALA A 453 -2.37 9.09 3.46
N ASN A 454 -1.60 9.57 2.47
CA ASN A 454 -1.31 11.00 2.30
C ASN A 454 -2.60 11.79 2.04
N ILE A 455 -3.40 11.31 1.09
CA ILE A 455 -4.66 11.95 0.67
C ILE A 455 -5.64 12.00 1.83
N VAL A 456 -5.79 10.91 2.58
CA VAL A 456 -6.67 10.83 3.75
C VAL A 456 -6.21 11.79 4.85
N ALA A 457 -4.92 11.82 5.18
CA ALA A 457 -4.38 12.70 6.20
C ALA A 457 -4.59 14.18 5.86
N ILE A 458 -4.30 14.56 4.62
CA ILE A 458 -4.47 15.93 4.13
C ILE A 458 -5.96 16.32 4.12
N GLY A 459 -6.82 15.45 3.60
CA GLY A 459 -8.27 15.69 3.59
C GLY A 459 -8.87 15.83 5.00
N MET A 460 -8.38 15.08 5.98
CA MET A 460 -8.76 15.22 7.38
C MET A 460 -8.25 16.54 7.98
N ALA A 461 -7.02 16.96 7.63
CA ALA A 461 -6.45 18.23 8.06
C ALA A 461 -7.22 19.42 7.50
N GLU A 462 -7.55 19.40 6.20
CA GLU A 462 -8.31 20.44 5.52
C GLU A 462 -9.71 20.63 6.11
N ARG A 463 -10.43 19.54 6.41
CA ARG A 463 -11.74 19.59 7.09
C ARG A 463 -11.68 20.26 8.47
N ARG A 464 -10.48 20.36 9.07
CA ARG A 464 -10.23 21.05 10.35
C ARG A 464 -9.53 22.40 10.19
N GLY A 465 -9.54 22.96 8.97
CA GLY A 465 -9.01 24.29 8.67
C GLY A 465 -7.48 24.37 8.61
N MET A 466 -6.79 23.24 8.45
CA MET A 466 -5.35 23.18 8.21
C MET A 466 -5.07 22.91 6.73
N LYS A 467 -4.20 23.70 6.11
CA LYS A 467 -3.82 23.53 4.71
C LYS A 467 -2.38 23.02 4.61
N VAL A 468 -2.23 21.77 4.24
CA VAL A 468 -0.92 21.22 3.88
C VAL A 468 -0.69 21.46 2.39
N SER A 469 -0.03 22.58 2.06
CA SER A 469 0.26 22.92 0.66
C SER A 469 1.37 22.01 0.07
N TRP A 470 1.39 21.85 -1.25
CA TRP A 470 2.46 21.15 -1.96
C TRP A 470 3.85 21.65 -1.58
N LYS A 471 4.04 22.98 -1.56
CA LYS A 471 5.31 23.58 -1.15
C LYS A 471 5.71 23.17 0.26
N ARG A 472 4.75 23.13 1.17
CA ARG A 472 4.98 22.75 2.57
C ARG A 472 5.31 21.25 2.67
N TRP A 473 4.57 20.40 1.94
CA TRP A 473 4.87 18.98 1.85
C TRP A 473 6.31 18.75 1.40
N PHE A 474 6.70 19.30 0.23
CA PHE A 474 8.06 19.14 -0.29
C PHE A 474 9.14 19.63 0.68
N SER A 475 8.91 20.74 1.38
CA SER A 475 9.88 21.25 2.37
C SER A 475 10.09 20.31 3.56
N ILE A 476 9.12 19.43 3.85
CA ILE A 476 9.20 18.50 4.98
C ILE A 476 9.60 17.09 4.51
N ALA A 477 8.96 16.59 3.46
CA ALA A 477 9.02 15.19 3.04
C ALA A 477 10.20 14.88 2.10
N MET A 478 10.67 15.85 1.31
CA MET A 478 11.64 15.59 0.24
C MET A 478 12.95 14.98 0.77
N LEU A 479 13.53 15.58 1.81
CA LEU A 479 14.80 15.11 2.37
C LEU A 479 14.69 13.66 2.90
N PRO A 480 13.76 13.32 3.81
CA PRO A 480 13.60 11.94 4.24
C PRO A 480 13.25 10.99 3.09
N ALA A 481 12.37 11.35 2.14
CA ALA A 481 11.99 10.49 1.03
C ALA A 481 13.17 10.12 0.12
N VAL A 482 14.03 11.10 -0.21
CA VAL A 482 15.27 10.84 -0.99
C VAL A 482 16.17 9.87 -0.26
N PHE A 483 16.45 10.09 1.03
CA PHE A 483 17.30 9.19 1.80
C PHE A 483 16.70 7.80 1.99
N GLN A 484 15.39 7.70 2.10
CA GLN A 484 14.68 6.41 2.16
C GLN A 484 14.87 5.60 0.86
N VAL A 485 14.71 6.23 -0.30
CA VAL A 485 14.92 5.54 -1.59
C VAL A 485 16.39 5.18 -1.80
N ILE A 486 17.34 6.05 -1.44
CA ILE A 486 18.77 5.73 -1.48
C ILE A 486 19.08 4.54 -0.57
N ALA A 487 18.56 4.54 0.66
CA ALA A 487 18.73 3.42 1.59
C ALA A 487 18.13 2.12 1.04
N ALA A 488 16.94 2.20 0.41
CA ALA A 488 16.32 1.06 -0.24
C ALA A 488 17.15 0.51 -1.40
N CYS A 489 17.75 1.39 -2.23
CA CYS A 489 18.65 0.98 -3.29
C CYS A 489 19.87 0.22 -2.74
N ILE A 490 20.55 0.79 -1.74
CA ILE A 490 21.72 0.19 -1.10
C ILE A 490 21.33 -1.14 -0.44
N TYR A 491 20.22 -1.15 0.30
CA TYR A 491 19.72 -2.33 0.99
C TYR A 491 19.36 -3.45 0.01
N ASN A 492 18.63 -3.12 -1.05
CA ASN A 492 18.24 -4.08 -2.09
C ASN A 492 19.46 -4.67 -2.80
N TYR A 493 20.50 -3.86 -3.04
CA TYR A 493 21.73 -4.33 -3.67
C TYR A 493 22.50 -5.32 -2.77
N LEU A 494 22.60 -5.01 -1.47
CA LEU A 494 23.45 -5.74 -0.53
C LEU A 494 22.77 -6.98 0.11
N PHE A 495 21.48 -6.90 0.40
CA PHE A 495 20.82 -7.85 1.30
C PHE A 495 19.69 -8.67 0.65
N VAL A 496 19.13 -8.24 -0.48
CA VAL A 496 18.07 -9.01 -1.15
C VAL A 496 18.71 -9.94 -2.19
N ALA A 497 18.42 -11.22 -2.08
CA ALA A 497 18.93 -12.27 -2.97
C ALA A 497 18.09 -12.46 -4.25
#